data_6dc61b0bf23b5605501842851a38435a
#
_entry.id   6dc61b0bf23b5605501842851a38435a
#
_cell.length_a   1.000
_cell.length_b   1.000
_cell.length_c   1.000
_cell.angle_alpha   90.00
_cell.angle_beta   90.00
_cell.angle_gamma   90.00
#
_symmetry.space_group_name_H-M   'P 1'
#
loop_
_entity.id
_entity.type
_entity.pdbx_description
1 polymer ?
#
loop_
_entity_poly.entity_id
_entity_poly.type
_entity_poly.pdbx_seq_one_letter_code
_entity_poly.pdbx_strand_id
1 'polypeptide(L)'
;MASSLLELGVAQWLYDRGGFWQLREYEQSSWRPYAEVVGRIVEQEQGHQNHGERIAVPLLKVEKDREKAQALFDTWLRQGIICLGRPHSEGNRYAVSVGLKKRDSADCIKDYVRDILPAMREAGLRLPPKERLAGVELPADLEWPLD
;
A
#
# COMPACT_ATOMS: atom_id res chain seq x y z
N MET A 1 11.57 10.85 -7.86
CA MET A 1 11.68 11.82 -6.74
C MET A 1 10.40 12.64 -6.70
N ALA A 2 9.80 12.86 -5.52
CA ALA A 2 8.59 13.67 -5.40
C ALA A 2 8.88 15.14 -5.78
N SER A 3 8.01 15.73 -6.60
CA SER A 3 8.19 17.08 -7.15
C SER A 3 7.54 18.20 -6.31
N SER A 4 6.74 17.82 -5.30
CA SER A 4 6.01 18.76 -4.44
C SER A 4 5.74 18.16 -3.06
N LEU A 5 5.35 19.01 -2.10
CA LEU A 5 4.92 18.56 -0.76
C LEU A 5 3.67 17.64 -0.86
N LEU A 6 2.75 17.96 -1.77
CA LEU A 6 1.57 17.12 -2.01
C LEU A 6 1.98 15.72 -2.48
N GLU A 7 2.86 15.63 -3.47
CA GLU A 7 3.33 14.34 -3.98
C GLU A 7 4.11 13.56 -2.92
N LEU A 8 4.96 14.24 -2.13
CA LEU A 8 5.67 13.61 -1.02
C LEU A 8 4.69 13.02 0.00
N GLY A 9 3.67 13.78 0.39
CA GLY A 9 2.64 13.31 1.31
C GLY A 9 1.89 12.09 0.77
N VAL A 10 1.50 12.11 -0.51
CA VAL A 10 0.80 10.99 -1.17
C VAL A 10 1.71 9.76 -1.25
N ALA A 11 3.00 9.94 -1.57
CA ALA A 11 3.97 8.86 -1.61
C ALA A 11 4.14 8.20 -0.23
N GLN A 12 4.35 8.99 0.82
CA GLN A 12 4.45 8.47 2.18
C GLN A 12 3.15 7.78 2.63
N TRP A 13 1.99 8.37 2.32
CA TRP A 13 0.72 7.76 2.66
C TRP A 13 0.53 6.39 2.03
N LEU A 14 0.82 6.24 0.73
CA LEU A 14 0.47 5.02 -0.01
C LEU A 14 1.63 4.04 -0.14
N TYR A 15 2.84 4.51 -0.42
CA TYR A 15 3.99 3.63 -0.61
C TYR A 15 4.55 3.10 0.72
N ASP A 16 4.75 3.97 1.73
CA ASP A 16 5.21 3.55 3.05
C ASP A 16 4.16 2.67 3.72
N ARG A 17 2.86 2.90 3.47
CA ARG A 17 1.78 2.02 3.92
C ARG A 17 1.86 0.64 3.27
N GLY A 18 2.19 0.56 1.99
CA GLY A 18 2.48 -0.71 1.33
C GLY A 18 3.65 -1.45 2.00
N GLY A 19 4.73 -0.72 2.29
CA GLY A 19 5.87 -1.24 3.04
C GLY A 19 5.50 -1.76 4.43
N PHE A 20 4.69 -1.00 5.17
CA PHE A 20 4.16 -1.41 6.47
C PHE A 20 3.38 -2.74 6.40
N TRP A 21 2.42 -2.87 5.48
CA TRP A 21 1.64 -4.09 5.31
C TRP A 21 2.51 -5.27 4.88
N GLN A 22 3.51 -5.04 4.01
CA GLN A 22 4.45 -6.06 3.61
C GLN A 22 5.29 -6.55 4.80
N LEU A 23 5.91 -5.64 5.55
CA LEU A 23 6.81 -5.98 6.65
C LEU A 23 6.10 -6.71 7.79
N ARG A 24 4.84 -6.37 8.07
CA ARG A 24 4.04 -7.08 9.08
C ARG A 24 3.96 -8.58 8.86
N GLU A 25 4.00 -9.03 7.62
CA GLU A 25 3.96 -10.46 7.30
C GLU A 25 5.21 -11.22 7.74
N TYR A 26 6.30 -10.50 8.05
CA TYR A 26 7.58 -11.07 8.49
C TYR A 26 7.85 -10.91 9.98
N GLU A 27 6.99 -10.28 10.77
CA GLU A 27 7.17 -10.11 12.22
C GLU A 27 7.27 -11.44 12.97
N GLN A 28 6.63 -12.49 12.44
CA GLN A 28 6.67 -13.84 12.98
C GLN A 28 7.46 -14.81 12.08
N SER A 29 8.41 -14.28 11.32
CA SER A 29 9.24 -15.07 10.41
C SER A 29 9.95 -16.20 11.16
N SER A 30 10.06 -17.38 10.51
CA SER A 30 10.86 -18.50 10.98
C SER A 30 12.35 -18.15 11.09
N TRP A 31 12.81 -17.16 10.33
CA TRP A 31 14.15 -16.60 10.47
C TRP A 31 14.20 -15.52 11.56
N ARG A 32 14.45 -15.95 12.78
CA ARG A 32 14.41 -15.13 13.99
C ARG A 32 15.17 -13.80 13.92
N PRO A 33 16.44 -13.74 13.45
CA PRO A 33 17.15 -12.45 13.37
C PRO A 33 16.43 -11.40 12.53
N TYR A 34 15.73 -11.85 11.47
CA TYR A 34 14.93 -10.95 10.63
C TYR A 34 13.65 -10.50 11.33
N ALA A 35 12.95 -11.42 11.98
CA ALA A 35 11.72 -11.10 12.71
C ALA A 35 11.95 -10.05 13.80
N GLU A 36 13.07 -10.14 14.54
CA GLU A 36 13.42 -9.17 15.59
C GLU A 36 13.69 -7.76 15.06
N VAL A 37 14.33 -7.65 13.90
CA VAL A 37 14.59 -6.37 13.24
C VAL A 37 13.33 -5.79 12.64
N VAL A 38 12.53 -6.61 11.99
CA VAL A 38 11.28 -6.20 11.31
C VAL A 38 10.29 -5.57 12.27
N GLY A 39 10.12 -6.12 13.47
CA GLY A 39 9.20 -5.56 14.46
C GLY A 39 9.49 -4.08 14.77
N ARG A 40 10.76 -3.71 14.89
CA ARG A 40 11.17 -2.31 15.12
C ARG A 40 10.91 -1.42 13.91
N ILE A 41 11.13 -1.95 12.70
CA ILE A 41 10.89 -1.21 11.46
C ILE A 41 9.41 -0.97 11.27
N VAL A 42 8.56 -1.95 11.54
CA VAL A 42 7.08 -1.84 11.44
C VAL A 42 6.55 -0.70 12.32
N GLU A 43 7.06 -0.57 13.56
CA GLU A 43 6.68 0.54 14.44
C GLU A 43 7.02 1.92 13.83
N GLN A 44 8.18 2.05 13.20
CA GLN A 44 8.61 3.28 12.53
C GLN A 44 7.78 3.58 11.28
N GLU A 45 7.54 2.57 10.44
CA GLU A 45 6.75 2.71 9.22
C GLU A 45 5.30 3.12 9.50
N GLN A 46 4.72 2.66 10.62
CA GLN A 46 3.40 3.11 11.06
C GLN A 46 3.35 4.63 11.30
N GLY A 47 4.42 5.19 11.86
CA GLY A 47 4.55 6.64 12.03
C GLY A 47 4.63 7.37 10.69
N HIS A 48 5.41 6.89 9.76
CA HIS A 48 5.62 7.50 8.44
C HIS A 48 4.33 7.53 7.61
N GLN A 49 3.62 6.40 7.50
CA GLN A 49 2.38 6.33 6.74
C GLN A 49 1.28 7.26 7.31
N ASN A 50 1.16 7.31 8.64
CA ASN A 50 0.19 8.18 9.30
C ASN A 50 0.53 9.66 9.11
N HIS A 51 1.83 10.00 9.08
CA HIS A 51 2.29 11.35 8.79
C HIS A 51 1.97 11.74 7.35
N GLY A 52 2.26 10.85 6.39
CA GLY A 52 1.92 11.04 4.98
C GLY A 52 0.44 11.27 4.75
N GLU A 53 -0.42 10.46 5.37
CA GLU A 53 -1.88 10.60 5.29
C GLU A 53 -2.36 11.95 5.81
N ARG A 54 -1.86 12.39 6.97
CA ARG A 54 -2.20 13.69 7.57
C ARG A 54 -1.80 14.88 6.71
N ILE A 55 -0.75 14.77 5.91
CA ILE A 55 -0.35 15.79 4.94
C ILE A 55 -1.17 15.68 3.65
N ALA A 56 -1.29 14.48 3.10
CA ALA A 56 -1.86 14.25 1.78
C ALA A 56 -3.37 14.53 1.73
N VAL A 57 -4.14 14.00 2.68
CA VAL A 57 -5.60 14.05 2.63
C VAL A 57 -6.15 15.46 2.60
N PRO A 58 -5.75 16.39 3.51
CA PRO A 58 -6.21 17.77 3.44
C PRO A 58 -5.80 18.49 2.16
N LEU A 59 -4.57 18.27 1.67
CA LEU A 59 -4.08 18.90 0.44
C LEU A 59 -4.80 18.37 -0.80
N LEU A 60 -5.04 17.06 -0.89
CA LEU A 60 -5.82 16.45 -1.95
C LEU A 60 -7.27 16.95 -1.97
N LYS A 61 -7.86 17.14 -0.78
CA LYS A 61 -9.25 17.62 -0.65
C LYS A 61 -9.45 19.02 -1.21
N VAL A 62 -8.44 19.89 -1.09
CA VAL A 62 -8.51 21.28 -1.55
C VAL A 62 -7.87 21.52 -2.93
N GLU A 63 -7.20 20.51 -3.50
CA GLU A 63 -6.63 20.60 -4.85
C GLU A 63 -7.74 20.82 -5.88
N LYS A 64 -7.67 21.94 -6.59
CA LYS A 64 -8.69 22.33 -7.58
C LYS A 64 -8.66 21.47 -8.83
N ASP A 65 -7.47 21.04 -9.22
CA ASP A 65 -7.27 20.11 -10.34
C ASP A 65 -7.52 18.68 -9.86
N ARG A 66 -8.77 18.24 -10.01
CA ARG A 66 -9.20 16.90 -9.55
C ARG A 66 -8.57 15.76 -10.36
N GLU A 67 -8.26 16.02 -11.64
CA GLU A 67 -7.59 15.01 -12.47
C GLU A 67 -6.14 14.80 -12.00
N LYS A 68 -5.45 15.89 -11.68
CA LYS A 68 -4.11 15.84 -11.10
C LYS A 68 -4.10 15.13 -9.75
N ALA A 69 -5.05 15.44 -8.86
CA ALA A 69 -5.18 14.77 -7.57
C ALA A 69 -5.39 13.27 -7.73
N GLN A 70 -6.29 12.86 -8.62
CA GLN A 70 -6.56 11.46 -8.92
C GLN A 70 -5.34 10.76 -9.54
N ALA A 71 -4.65 11.40 -10.48
CA ALA A 71 -3.48 10.84 -11.14
C ALA A 71 -2.32 10.59 -10.16
N LEU A 72 -2.10 11.50 -9.20
CA LEU A 72 -1.11 11.31 -8.14
C LEU A 72 -1.48 10.11 -7.25
N PHE A 73 -2.73 10.03 -6.84
CA PHE A 73 -3.23 8.90 -6.06
C PHE A 73 -3.05 7.58 -6.81
N ASP A 74 -3.49 7.50 -8.06
CA ASP A 74 -3.39 6.28 -8.89
C ASP A 74 -1.94 5.81 -9.02
N THR A 75 -1.01 6.77 -9.25
CA THR A 75 0.42 6.47 -9.39
C THR A 75 0.98 5.83 -8.12
N TRP A 76 0.75 6.43 -6.96
CA TRP A 76 1.32 5.96 -5.71
C TRP A 76 0.57 4.78 -5.11
N LEU A 77 -0.74 4.65 -5.36
CA LEU A 77 -1.51 3.43 -5.08
C LEU A 77 -0.90 2.23 -5.80
N ARG A 78 -0.62 2.39 -7.10
CA ARG A 78 0.03 1.35 -7.89
C ARG A 78 1.38 0.95 -7.31
N GLN A 79 2.22 1.89 -6.91
CA GLN A 79 3.52 1.60 -6.29
C GLN A 79 3.36 0.90 -4.94
N GLY A 80 2.41 1.31 -4.13
CA GLY A 80 2.09 0.66 -2.86
C GLY A 80 1.65 -0.79 -3.03
N ILE A 81 0.81 -1.09 -4.03
CA ILE A 81 0.39 -2.46 -4.32
C ILE A 81 1.57 -3.30 -4.84
N ILE A 82 2.41 -2.74 -5.72
CA ILE A 82 3.58 -3.46 -6.27
C ILE A 82 4.53 -3.90 -5.16
N CYS A 83 4.75 -3.09 -4.14
CA CYS A 83 5.67 -3.46 -3.06
C CYS A 83 5.16 -4.63 -2.20
N LEU A 84 3.87 -4.96 -2.26
CA LEU A 84 3.28 -6.13 -1.57
C LEU A 84 3.60 -7.46 -2.27
N GLY A 85 4.11 -7.41 -3.50
CA GLY A 85 4.44 -8.60 -4.28
C GLY A 85 3.27 -9.17 -5.06
N ARG A 86 3.57 -10.17 -5.90
CA ARG A 86 2.58 -10.81 -6.78
C ARG A 86 1.75 -11.84 -6.02
N PRO A 87 0.40 -11.76 -6.06
CA PRO A 87 -0.47 -12.79 -5.49
C PRO A 87 -0.15 -14.17 -6.06
N HIS A 88 -0.15 -15.18 -5.20
CA HIS A 88 -0.02 -16.58 -5.56
C HIS A 88 1.23 -16.95 -6.38
N SER A 89 2.29 -16.12 -6.37
CA SER A 89 3.55 -16.46 -7.03
C SER A 89 4.23 -17.66 -6.35
N GLU A 90 5.06 -18.37 -7.08
CA GLU A 90 5.79 -19.53 -6.55
C GLU A 90 6.65 -19.16 -5.34
N GLY A 91 7.42 -18.06 -5.44
CA GLY A 91 8.23 -17.56 -4.34
C GLY A 91 7.41 -17.18 -3.10
N ASN A 92 6.22 -16.61 -3.32
CA ASN A 92 5.30 -16.25 -2.23
C ASN A 92 4.76 -17.51 -1.52
N ARG A 93 4.30 -18.50 -2.28
CA ARG A 93 3.88 -19.79 -1.71
C ARG A 93 5.00 -20.49 -0.95
N TYR A 94 6.22 -20.50 -1.51
CA TYR A 94 7.38 -21.06 -0.83
C TYR A 94 7.66 -20.35 0.48
N ALA A 95 7.73 -19.00 0.48
CA ALA A 95 7.98 -18.22 1.68
C ALA A 95 6.96 -18.51 2.81
N VAL A 96 5.68 -18.64 2.45
CA VAL A 96 4.62 -19.03 3.40
C VAL A 96 4.83 -20.47 3.90
N SER A 97 5.15 -21.41 3.01
CA SER A 97 5.31 -22.82 3.36
C SER A 97 6.44 -23.11 4.35
N VAL A 98 7.50 -22.29 4.33
CA VAL A 98 8.65 -22.41 5.26
C VAL A 98 8.56 -21.45 6.46
N GLY A 99 7.46 -20.71 6.57
CA GLY A 99 7.21 -19.80 7.69
C GLY A 99 8.03 -18.50 7.64
N LEU A 100 8.69 -18.17 6.53
CA LEU A 100 9.36 -16.88 6.37
C LEU A 100 8.37 -15.72 6.35
N LYS A 101 7.21 -15.95 5.76
CA LYS A 101 6.11 -15.00 5.60
C LYS A 101 4.82 -15.61 6.15
N LYS A 102 3.98 -14.79 6.77
CA LYS A 102 2.75 -15.27 7.43
C LYS A 102 1.66 -15.65 6.44
N ARG A 103 1.37 -14.80 5.45
CA ARG A 103 0.27 -14.96 4.51
C ARG A 103 0.71 -14.65 3.07
N ASP A 104 -0.12 -15.06 2.11
CA ASP A 104 0.05 -14.70 0.71
C ASP A 104 -0.10 -13.19 0.48
N SER A 105 0.58 -12.65 -0.52
CA SER A 105 0.45 -11.24 -0.92
C SER A 105 -0.97 -10.85 -1.27
N ALA A 106 -1.81 -11.79 -1.71
CA ALA A 106 -3.23 -11.55 -1.95
C ALA A 106 -3.95 -10.99 -0.73
N ASP A 107 -3.70 -11.55 0.46
CA ASP A 107 -4.31 -11.08 1.70
C ASP A 107 -3.78 -9.71 2.12
N CYS A 108 -2.47 -9.49 1.93
CA CYS A 108 -1.86 -8.18 2.21
C CYS A 108 -2.45 -7.08 1.32
N ILE A 109 -2.65 -7.35 0.04
CA ILE A 109 -3.25 -6.40 -0.91
C ILE A 109 -4.69 -6.06 -0.48
N LYS A 110 -5.49 -7.05 -0.07
CA LYS A 110 -6.85 -6.82 0.41
C LYS A 110 -6.88 -5.92 1.63
N ASP A 111 -6.03 -6.20 2.61
CA ASP A 111 -5.95 -5.42 3.85
C ASP A 111 -5.45 -4.00 3.57
N TYR A 112 -4.41 -3.84 2.76
CA TYR A 112 -3.89 -2.56 2.31
C TYR A 112 -4.97 -1.70 1.63
N VAL A 113 -5.70 -2.27 0.68
CA VAL A 113 -6.76 -1.55 -0.04
C VAL A 113 -7.87 -1.13 0.93
N ARG A 114 -8.32 -2.02 1.82
CA ARG A 114 -9.34 -1.68 2.82
C ARG A 114 -8.91 -0.56 3.75
N ASP A 115 -7.64 -0.56 4.14
CA ASP A 115 -7.06 0.41 5.06
C ASP A 115 -7.04 1.83 4.47
N ILE A 116 -6.82 1.98 3.16
CA ILE A 116 -6.77 3.30 2.51
C ILE A 116 -8.14 3.88 2.16
N LEU A 117 -9.21 3.08 2.08
CA LEU A 117 -10.52 3.52 1.59
C LEU A 117 -11.12 4.71 2.34
N PRO A 118 -11.09 4.75 3.69
CA PRO A 118 -11.67 5.89 4.41
C PRO A 118 -11.01 7.22 4.07
N ALA A 119 -9.68 7.27 4.09
CA ALA A 119 -8.91 8.46 3.77
C ALA A 119 -9.02 8.86 2.30
N MET A 120 -9.05 7.89 1.39
CA MET A 120 -9.30 8.11 -0.03
C MET A 120 -10.66 8.83 -0.26
N ARG A 121 -11.71 8.32 0.39
CA ARG A 121 -13.06 8.94 0.29
C ARG A 121 -13.09 10.34 0.89
N GLU A 122 -12.43 10.55 2.02
CA GLU A 122 -12.30 11.87 2.64
C GLU A 122 -11.60 12.87 1.70
N ALA A 123 -10.59 12.44 0.96
CA ALA A 123 -9.90 13.24 -0.04
C ALA A 123 -10.73 13.49 -1.32
N GLY A 124 -11.92 12.89 -1.43
CA GLY A 124 -12.77 12.99 -2.62
C GLY A 124 -12.21 12.26 -3.84
N LEU A 125 -11.48 11.16 -3.60
CA LEU A 125 -10.88 10.31 -4.61
C LEU A 125 -11.61 8.98 -4.72
N ARG A 126 -11.28 8.22 -5.75
CA ARG A 126 -11.84 6.88 -6.01
C ARG A 126 -10.74 5.90 -6.39
N LEU A 127 -11.02 4.61 -6.26
CA LEU A 127 -10.14 3.58 -6.79
C LEU A 127 -10.12 3.66 -8.32
N PRO A 128 -8.94 3.61 -8.95
CA PRO A 128 -8.85 3.60 -10.41
C PRO A 128 -9.42 2.29 -10.98
N PRO A 129 -9.92 2.28 -12.21
CA PRO A 129 -10.23 1.04 -12.89
C PRO A 129 -8.97 0.16 -13.01
N LYS A 130 -9.15 -1.17 -13.00
CA LYS A 130 -8.03 -2.14 -13.02
C LYS A 130 -7.07 -1.90 -14.18
N GLU A 131 -7.58 -1.43 -15.31
CA GLU A 131 -6.80 -1.12 -16.52
C GLU A 131 -5.75 -0.01 -16.31
N ARG A 132 -5.97 0.88 -15.34
CA ARG A 132 -5.00 1.93 -14.98
C ARG A 132 -3.90 1.44 -14.04
N LEU A 133 -4.02 0.24 -13.49
CA LEU A 133 -3.03 -0.38 -12.63
C LEU A 133 -2.09 -1.30 -13.44
N ALA A 134 -1.50 -0.76 -14.50
CA ALA A 134 -0.61 -1.52 -15.37
C ALA A 134 0.53 -2.20 -14.59
N GLY A 135 0.72 -3.50 -14.82
CA GLY A 135 1.75 -4.31 -14.16
C GLY A 135 1.43 -4.73 -12.74
N VAL A 136 0.20 -4.48 -12.26
CA VAL A 136 -0.29 -4.94 -10.97
C VAL A 136 -1.21 -6.13 -11.16
N GLU A 137 -0.96 -7.21 -10.42
CA GLU A 137 -1.87 -8.34 -10.31
C GLU A 137 -2.70 -8.18 -9.03
N LEU A 138 -4.00 -8.00 -9.19
CA LEU A 138 -4.93 -7.96 -8.07
C LEU A 138 -5.47 -9.36 -7.78
N PRO A 139 -5.74 -9.71 -6.50
CA PRO A 139 -6.42 -10.95 -6.16
C PRO A 139 -7.76 -11.07 -6.91
N ALA A 140 -8.04 -12.26 -7.44
CA ALA A 140 -9.26 -12.50 -8.23
C ALA A 140 -10.56 -12.30 -7.42
N ASP A 141 -10.48 -12.57 -6.11
CA ASP A 141 -11.58 -12.45 -5.15
C ASP A 141 -11.64 -11.07 -4.46
N LEU A 142 -10.79 -10.13 -4.86
CA LEU A 142 -10.87 -8.76 -4.41
C LEU A 142 -11.98 -8.05 -5.20
N GLU A 143 -13.06 -7.72 -4.50
CA GLU A 143 -14.04 -6.79 -5.07
C GLU A 143 -13.35 -5.45 -5.29
N TRP A 144 -13.31 -5.04 -6.55
CA TRP A 144 -12.74 -3.77 -6.92
C TRP A 144 -13.88 -2.85 -7.31
N PRO A 145 -14.22 -1.86 -6.48
CA PRO A 145 -15.29 -0.95 -6.82
C PRO A 145 -14.93 -0.21 -8.10
N LEU A 146 -15.87 -0.24 -9.04
CA LEU A 146 -15.75 0.46 -10.31
C LEU A 146 -16.07 1.97 -10.17
N ASP A 147 -16.55 2.41 -9.01
CA ASP A 147 -16.97 3.79 -8.73
C ASP A 147 -16.41 4.32 -7.41
#